data_06d6c18f70b7174d2ad4f26acde9fe1f
#
_entry.id   06d6c18f70b7174d2ad4f26acde9fe1f
#
_cell.length_a   1.000
_cell.length_b   1.000
_cell.length_c   1.000
_cell.angle_alpha   90.00
_cell.angle_beta   90.00
_cell.angle_gamma   90.00
#
_symmetry.space_group_name_H-M   'P 1'
#
loop_
_entity.id
_entity.type
_entity.pdbx_description
1 polymer ?
#
loop_
_entity_poly.entity_id
_entity_poly.type
_entity_poly.pdbx_seq_one_letter_code
_entity_poly.pdbx_strand_id
1 'polypeptide(L)'
;MNKKNIVIIGGGWYGCHLSMAFIKKGFKVSLFEKNEEIFSEASFYNQNRLHLGFHYPRSYPTRVQSKRGYRLFNSQYADLTSNLDLSLYAIAQNCSLMDLETYKSIIKSSDLKFEDISNSLPFSLKNLAGVINTREKIIDARKAKKFFQNNLKDICTIGTEIIQKDIENFIKDGHTVIDCTWNK
;
A
#
# COMPACT_ATOMS: atom_id res chain seq x y z
N MET A 1 -2.88 25.22 -24.24
CA MET A 1 -1.78 24.32 -23.83
C MET A 1 -2.18 22.89 -24.17
N ASN A 2 -1.49 22.24 -25.13
CA ASN A 2 -1.73 20.82 -25.40
C ASN A 2 -1.42 20.01 -24.15
N LYS A 3 -2.45 19.36 -23.58
CA LYS A 3 -2.27 18.49 -22.41
C LYS A 3 -1.43 17.31 -22.85
N LYS A 4 -0.28 17.10 -22.20
CA LYS A 4 0.57 15.94 -22.46
C LYS A 4 -0.22 14.65 -22.19
N ASN A 5 -0.10 13.70 -23.09
CA ASN A 5 -0.63 12.36 -22.90
C ASN A 5 0.29 11.61 -21.96
N ILE A 6 -0.27 10.84 -21.05
CA ILE A 6 0.46 10.04 -20.07
C ILE A 6 0.15 8.56 -20.32
N VAL A 7 1.19 7.77 -20.47
CA VAL A 7 1.13 6.31 -20.55
C VAL A 7 1.63 5.74 -19.23
N ILE A 8 0.83 4.90 -18.61
CA ILE A 8 1.17 4.22 -17.35
C ILE A 8 1.22 2.72 -17.63
N ILE A 9 2.30 2.07 -17.19
CA ILE A 9 2.54 0.64 -17.37
C ILE A 9 2.44 -0.04 -16.01
N GLY A 10 1.54 -1.03 -15.89
CA GLY A 10 1.28 -1.80 -14.69
C GLY A 10 0.01 -1.38 -13.94
N GLY A 11 -0.95 -2.29 -13.85
CA GLY A 11 -2.28 -2.13 -13.23
C GLY A 11 -2.33 -2.44 -11.73
N GLY A 12 -1.22 -2.31 -11.01
CA GLY A 12 -1.17 -2.41 -9.54
C GLY A 12 -1.63 -1.12 -8.85
N TRP A 13 -1.46 -1.04 -7.50
CA TRP A 13 -1.83 0.14 -6.71
C TRP A 13 -1.28 1.44 -7.27
N TYR A 14 0.02 1.47 -7.58
CA TYR A 14 0.67 2.70 -8.04
C TYR A 14 0.14 3.15 -9.39
N GLY A 15 0.03 2.24 -10.36
CA GLY A 15 -0.48 2.59 -11.69
C GLY A 15 -1.92 3.05 -11.66
N CYS A 16 -2.79 2.35 -10.94
CA CYS A 16 -4.20 2.73 -10.79
C CYS A 16 -4.35 4.08 -10.07
N HIS A 17 -3.63 4.27 -8.95
CA HIS A 17 -3.65 5.53 -8.20
C HIS A 17 -3.18 6.72 -9.05
N LEU A 18 -2.03 6.57 -9.73
CA LEU A 18 -1.48 7.62 -10.59
C LEU A 18 -2.41 7.94 -11.76
N SER A 19 -3.02 6.91 -12.38
CA SER A 19 -4.01 7.09 -13.44
C SER A 19 -5.15 7.99 -12.99
N MET A 20 -5.77 7.70 -11.85
CA MET A 20 -6.84 8.54 -11.30
C MET A 20 -6.35 9.95 -10.95
N ALA A 21 -5.15 10.08 -10.37
CA ALA A 21 -4.59 11.36 -10.00
C ALA A 21 -4.33 12.26 -11.22
N PHE A 22 -3.82 11.71 -12.31
CA PHE A 22 -3.60 12.44 -13.55
C PHE A 22 -4.89 12.78 -14.29
N ILE A 23 -5.86 11.87 -14.32
CA ILE A 23 -7.21 12.14 -14.87
C ILE A 23 -7.84 13.33 -14.13
N LYS A 24 -7.79 13.31 -12.79
CA LYS A 24 -8.32 14.40 -11.96
C LYS A 24 -7.66 15.76 -12.28
N LYS A 25 -6.39 15.75 -12.68
CA LYS A 25 -5.65 16.94 -13.14
C LYS A 25 -5.93 17.28 -14.59
N GLY A 26 -6.76 16.50 -15.28
CA GLY A 26 -7.19 16.71 -16.66
C GLY A 26 -6.19 16.27 -17.72
N PHE A 27 -5.24 15.39 -17.40
CA PHE A 27 -4.39 14.75 -18.41
C PHE A 27 -5.16 13.65 -19.14
N LYS A 28 -4.76 13.37 -20.38
CA LYS A 28 -5.20 12.17 -21.10
C LYS A 28 -4.29 11.03 -20.68
N VAL A 29 -4.88 9.96 -20.13
CA VAL A 29 -4.14 8.82 -19.56
C VAL A 29 -4.51 7.55 -20.31
N SER A 30 -3.51 6.70 -20.57
CA SER A 30 -3.66 5.31 -20.99
C SER A 30 -2.94 4.42 -19.98
N LEU A 31 -3.61 3.40 -19.46
CA LEU A 31 -3.07 2.43 -18.53
C LEU A 31 -2.97 1.07 -19.23
N PHE A 32 -1.80 0.44 -19.17
CA PHE A 32 -1.58 -0.90 -19.74
C PHE A 32 -1.24 -1.89 -18.63
N GLU A 33 -1.86 -3.07 -18.67
CA GLU A 33 -1.61 -4.19 -17.78
C GLU A 33 -1.39 -5.46 -18.59
N LYS A 34 -0.31 -6.20 -18.32
CA LYS A 34 0.03 -7.42 -19.04
C LYS A 34 -0.90 -8.59 -18.75
N ASN A 35 -1.42 -8.66 -17.54
CA ASN A 35 -2.34 -9.71 -17.12
C ASN A 35 -3.77 -9.39 -17.57
N GLU A 36 -4.62 -10.40 -17.55
CA GLU A 36 -6.05 -10.31 -17.92
C GLU A 36 -6.88 -9.46 -16.92
N GLU A 37 -6.27 -9.03 -15.83
CA GLU A 37 -6.91 -8.22 -14.80
C GLU A 37 -5.91 -7.31 -14.11
N ILE A 38 -6.35 -6.12 -13.69
CA ILE A 38 -5.57 -5.29 -12.75
C ILE A 38 -5.53 -5.94 -11.35
N PHE A 39 -4.55 -5.57 -10.53
CA PHE A 39 -4.39 -6.13 -9.17
C PHE A 39 -4.17 -7.65 -9.12
N SER A 40 -3.61 -8.23 -10.15
CA SER A 40 -3.38 -9.68 -10.25
C SER A 40 -2.09 -10.18 -9.59
N GLU A 41 -1.24 -9.26 -9.09
CA GLU A 41 0.06 -9.56 -8.51
C GLU A 41 0.19 -9.04 -7.06
N ALA A 42 1.36 -8.52 -6.68
CA ALA A 42 1.68 -8.08 -5.33
C ALA A 42 0.65 -7.13 -4.69
N SER A 43 -0.07 -6.33 -5.49
CA SER A 43 -1.11 -5.44 -4.99
C SER A 43 -2.33 -6.16 -4.41
N PHE A 44 -2.53 -7.44 -4.77
CA PHE A 44 -3.62 -8.28 -4.26
C PHE A 44 -3.10 -9.28 -3.22
N TYR A 45 -1.96 -9.93 -3.51
CA TYR A 45 -1.41 -11.02 -2.73
C TYR A 45 -0.35 -10.52 -1.74
N ASN A 46 -0.79 -9.77 -0.74
CA ASN A 46 0.05 -9.32 0.39
C ASN A 46 -0.78 -9.29 1.68
N GLN A 47 -0.21 -8.84 2.77
CA GLN A 47 -0.92 -8.73 4.04
C GLN A 47 -2.00 -7.63 4.04
N ASN A 48 -2.03 -6.77 3.06
CA ASN A 48 -2.97 -5.64 2.90
C ASN A 48 -3.11 -4.76 4.15
N ARG A 49 -2.09 -4.74 5.01
CA ARG A 49 -2.10 -3.93 6.23
C ARG A 49 -1.75 -2.48 5.92
N LEU A 50 -2.56 -1.57 6.39
CA LEU A 50 -2.28 -0.14 6.31
C LEU A 50 -1.49 0.28 7.56
N HIS A 51 -0.18 0.41 7.40
CA HIS A 51 0.76 0.62 8.51
C HIS A 51 0.72 2.03 9.09
N LEU A 52 0.64 2.12 10.42
CA LEU A 52 0.84 3.36 11.19
C LEU A 52 2.30 3.61 11.56
N GLY A 53 3.15 2.59 11.45
CA GLY A 53 4.56 2.67 11.78
C GLY A 53 5.05 1.69 12.84
N PHE A 54 4.18 0.88 13.43
CA PHE A 54 4.52 -0.13 14.44
C PHE A 54 5.56 -1.16 13.97
N HIS A 55 5.59 -1.43 12.68
CA HIS A 55 6.55 -2.35 12.06
C HIS A 55 8.00 -1.82 12.03
N TYR A 56 8.20 -0.52 12.29
CA TYR A 56 9.49 0.15 12.11
C TYR A 56 10.08 0.73 13.40
N PRO A 57 10.24 -0.05 14.51
CA PRO A 57 10.72 0.50 15.78
C PRO A 57 12.14 1.10 15.66
N ARG A 58 12.99 0.57 14.78
CA ARG A 58 14.38 0.99 14.60
C ARG A 58 14.58 2.21 13.69
N SER A 59 13.53 2.72 13.05
CA SER A 59 13.63 3.86 12.13
C SER A 59 12.57 4.91 12.42
N TYR A 60 12.96 5.96 13.12
CA TYR A 60 12.09 7.10 13.38
C TYR A 60 11.55 7.77 12.09
N PRO A 61 12.38 8.06 11.07
CA PRO A 61 11.87 8.65 9.83
C PRO A 61 10.81 7.79 9.16
N THR A 62 11.02 6.46 9.12
CA THR A 62 10.04 5.53 8.52
C THR A 62 8.73 5.50 9.30
N ARG A 63 8.77 5.58 10.65
CA ARG A 63 7.54 5.69 11.47
C ARG A 63 6.75 6.96 11.14
N VAL A 64 7.44 8.10 11.04
CA VAL A 64 6.81 9.39 10.70
C VAL A 64 6.19 9.33 9.31
N GLN A 65 6.92 8.77 8.33
CA GLN A 65 6.43 8.61 6.97
C GLN A 65 5.21 7.68 6.90
N SER A 66 5.23 6.55 7.61
CA SER A 66 4.10 5.60 7.68
C SER A 66 2.87 6.25 8.29
N LYS A 67 3.02 6.98 9.41
CA LYS A 67 1.92 7.72 10.06
C LYS A 67 1.31 8.77 9.11
N ARG A 68 2.15 9.48 8.36
CA ARG A 68 1.69 10.43 7.33
C ARG A 68 0.97 9.71 6.19
N GLY A 69 1.57 8.65 5.67
CA GLY A 69 1.00 7.82 4.59
C GLY A 69 -0.36 7.22 4.96
N TYR A 70 -0.49 6.71 6.19
CA TYR A 70 -1.75 6.20 6.73
C TYR A 70 -2.87 7.26 6.66
N ARG A 71 -2.58 8.50 7.11
CA ARG A 71 -3.56 9.60 7.08
C ARG A 71 -3.98 9.95 5.66
N LEU A 72 -3.01 10.08 4.75
CA LEU A 72 -3.26 10.41 3.34
C LEU A 72 -4.05 9.30 2.65
N PHE A 73 -3.66 8.04 2.87
CA PHE A 73 -4.38 6.90 2.31
C PHE A 73 -5.83 6.86 2.81
N ASN A 74 -6.02 6.97 4.12
CA ASN A 74 -7.34 6.91 4.73
C ASN A 74 -8.23 8.12 4.34
N SER A 75 -7.67 9.30 4.08
CA SER A 75 -8.43 10.44 3.57
C SER A 75 -8.92 10.24 2.13
N GLN A 76 -8.22 9.45 1.33
CA GLN A 76 -8.54 9.23 -0.08
C GLN A 76 -9.31 7.94 -0.32
N TYR A 77 -9.04 6.89 0.46
CA TYR A 77 -9.50 5.53 0.25
C TYR A 77 -10.12 4.91 1.52
N ALA A 78 -10.80 5.73 2.34
CA ALA A 78 -11.41 5.25 3.59
C ALA A 78 -12.34 4.05 3.38
N ASP A 79 -13.15 4.09 2.31
CA ASP A 79 -14.13 3.06 1.96
C ASP A 79 -13.49 1.73 1.52
N LEU A 80 -12.20 1.77 1.17
CA LEU A 80 -11.42 0.59 0.82
C LEU A 80 -10.71 -0.04 2.03
N THR A 81 -10.91 0.51 3.23
CA THR A 81 -10.27 0.02 4.46
C THR A 81 -11.30 -0.48 5.46
N SER A 82 -10.88 -1.40 6.31
CA SER A 82 -11.67 -1.89 7.42
C SER A 82 -10.86 -1.87 8.71
N ASN A 83 -11.54 -1.61 9.84
CA ASN A 83 -10.96 -1.80 11.15
C ASN A 83 -10.83 -3.29 11.44
N LEU A 84 -9.86 -3.65 12.27
CA LEU A 84 -9.71 -4.99 12.82
C LEU A 84 -9.98 -4.94 14.33
N ASP A 85 -10.66 -5.94 14.85
CA ASP A 85 -10.84 -6.11 16.30
C ASP A 85 -9.48 -6.36 16.97
N LEU A 86 -8.62 -7.12 16.30
CA LEU A 86 -7.27 -7.43 16.76
C LEU A 86 -6.26 -7.18 15.62
N SER A 87 -5.40 -6.20 15.81
CA SER A 87 -4.25 -5.92 14.94
C SER A 87 -2.97 -6.03 15.75
N LEU A 88 -2.40 -7.22 15.80
CA LEU A 88 -1.42 -7.61 16.79
C LEU A 88 0.03 -7.42 16.31
N TYR A 89 0.87 -6.96 17.23
CA TYR A 89 2.33 -7.05 17.16
C TYR A 89 2.82 -7.83 18.37
N ALA A 90 3.47 -8.95 18.11
CA ALA A 90 4.03 -9.83 19.11
C ALA A 90 5.56 -9.69 19.15
N ILE A 91 6.12 -9.56 20.32
CA ILE A 91 7.56 -9.44 20.53
C ILE A 91 8.06 -10.80 21.05
N ALA A 92 8.97 -11.42 20.32
CA ALA A 92 9.54 -12.71 20.69
C ALA A 92 10.41 -12.58 21.95
N GLN A 93 10.34 -13.59 22.83
CA GLN A 93 11.05 -13.60 24.10
C GLN A 93 12.58 -13.70 23.92
N ASN A 94 13.03 -14.58 23.02
CA ASN A 94 14.45 -14.94 22.93
C ASN A 94 15.12 -14.57 21.61
N CYS A 95 14.34 -14.21 20.57
CA CYS A 95 14.85 -13.99 19.20
C CYS A 95 14.58 -12.58 18.68
N SER A 96 14.07 -11.68 19.51
CA SER A 96 13.85 -10.29 19.13
C SER A 96 15.15 -9.48 19.28
N LEU A 97 15.42 -8.60 18.31
CA LEU A 97 16.51 -7.63 18.39
C LEU A 97 16.24 -6.49 19.40
N MET A 98 15.07 -6.49 20.01
CA MET A 98 14.60 -5.47 20.93
C MET A 98 13.66 -6.10 21.96
N ASP A 99 13.85 -5.78 23.22
CA ASP A 99 12.93 -6.19 24.27
C ASP A 99 11.60 -5.44 24.21
N LEU A 100 10.58 -5.96 24.92
CA LEU A 100 9.23 -5.43 24.90
C LEU A 100 9.14 -3.99 25.41
N GLU A 101 9.83 -3.66 26.51
CA GLU A 101 9.73 -2.34 27.14
C GLU A 101 10.43 -1.27 26.29
N THR A 102 11.58 -1.59 25.71
CA THR A 102 12.25 -0.74 24.72
C THR A 102 11.35 -0.50 23.51
N TYR A 103 10.73 -1.56 22.98
CA TYR A 103 9.77 -1.44 21.87
C TYR A 103 8.62 -0.50 22.22
N LYS A 104 7.94 -0.71 23.37
CA LYS A 104 6.83 0.14 23.82
C LYS A 104 7.26 1.61 23.99
N SER A 105 8.43 1.84 24.57
CA SER A 105 8.97 3.20 24.77
C SER A 105 9.20 3.92 23.45
N ILE A 106 9.78 3.24 22.47
CA ILE A 106 9.99 3.77 21.12
C ILE A 106 8.66 4.09 20.43
N ILE A 107 7.70 3.20 20.52
CA ILE A 107 6.39 3.39 19.88
C ILE A 107 5.65 4.58 20.53
N LYS A 108 5.66 4.67 21.85
CA LYS A 108 5.11 5.83 22.60
C LYS A 108 5.78 7.15 22.21
N SER A 109 7.10 7.17 22.05
CA SER A 109 7.85 8.37 21.64
C SER A 109 7.46 8.90 20.25
N SER A 110 6.81 8.07 19.43
CA SER A 110 6.27 8.43 18.11
C SER A 110 4.77 8.79 18.15
N ASP A 111 4.20 8.93 19.35
CA ASP A 111 2.77 9.19 19.56
C ASP A 111 1.89 8.16 18.83
N LEU A 112 2.28 6.89 18.87
CA LEU A 112 1.51 5.75 18.39
C LEU A 112 0.79 5.09 19.57
N LYS A 113 -0.54 5.06 19.49
CA LYS A 113 -1.38 4.50 20.56
C LYS A 113 -1.58 3.01 20.36
N PHE A 114 -1.38 2.25 21.42
CA PHE A 114 -1.61 0.80 21.46
C PHE A 114 -2.16 0.39 22.81
N GLU A 115 -2.67 -0.81 22.88
CA GLU A 115 -3.08 -1.49 24.10
C GLU A 115 -2.15 -2.68 24.35
N ASP A 116 -1.60 -2.79 25.56
CA ASP A 116 -0.84 -3.97 25.97
C ASP A 116 -1.83 -5.06 26.39
N ILE A 117 -1.89 -6.14 25.62
CA ILE A 117 -2.79 -7.24 25.84
C ILE A 117 -2.06 -8.57 26.15
N SER A 118 -0.82 -8.47 26.59
CA SER A 118 0.04 -9.64 26.86
C SER A 118 -0.62 -10.67 27.77
N ASN A 119 -1.43 -10.21 28.74
CA ASN A 119 -2.10 -11.05 29.73
C ASN A 119 -3.60 -11.30 29.45
N SER A 120 -4.15 -10.76 28.34
CA SER A 120 -5.60 -10.80 28.05
C SER A 120 -5.93 -11.38 26.67
N LEU A 121 -5.01 -12.12 26.07
CA LEU A 121 -5.25 -12.78 24.81
C LEU A 121 -6.28 -13.91 24.95
N PRO A 122 -7.24 -14.05 24.02
CA PRO A 122 -8.22 -15.13 24.02
C PRO A 122 -7.62 -16.50 23.65
N PHE A 123 -6.32 -16.56 23.41
CA PHE A 123 -5.57 -17.75 23.03
C PHE A 123 -4.17 -17.72 23.63
N SER A 124 -3.56 -18.89 23.81
CA SER A 124 -2.19 -18.99 24.33
C SER A 124 -1.18 -18.90 23.19
N LEU A 125 -0.18 -18.02 23.38
CA LEU A 125 0.99 -17.92 22.51
C LEU A 125 2.24 -18.27 23.33
N LYS A 126 3.14 -19.05 22.74
CA LYS A 126 4.40 -19.47 23.39
C LYS A 126 5.56 -18.60 22.89
N ASN A 127 6.60 -18.48 23.74
CA ASN A 127 7.87 -17.79 23.40
C ASN A 127 7.71 -16.31 23.05
N LEU A 128 6.73 -15.62 23.64
CA LEU A 128 6.55 -14.19 23.49
C LEU A 128 6.87 -13.46 24.80
N ALA A 129 7.57 -12.32 24.67
CA ALA A 129 7.75 -11.37 25.75
C ALA A 129 6.49 -10.55 26.01
N GLY A 130 5.68 -10.33 24.97
CA GLY A 130 4.38 -9.70 25.06
C GLY A 130 3.77 -9.40 23.72
N VAL A 131 2.53 -8.89 23.78
CA VAL A 131 1.70 -8.58 22.60
C VAL A 131 1.00 -7.25 22.80
N ILE A 132 1.04 -6.43 21.79
CA ILE A 132 0.25 -5.20 21.75
C ILE A 132 -0.82 -5.28 20.67
N ASN A 133 -1.99 -4.72 20.95
CA ASN A 133 -3.04 -4.48 19.97
C ASN A 133 -2.96 -3.04 19.47
N THR A 134 -3.07 -2.86 18.16
CA THR A 134 -2.95 -1.56 17.49
C THR A 134 -4.24 -1.20 16.77
N ARG A 135 -4.32 0.05 16.29
CA ARG A 135 -5.45 0.51 15.47
C ARG A 135 -5.09 0.57 13.99
N GLU A 136 -4.18 -0.28 13.55
CA GLU A 136 -3.92 -0.41 12.12
C GLU A 136 -5.12 -1.04 11.43
N LYS A 137 -5.38 -0.57 10.22
CA LYS A 137 -6.46 -1.06 9.37
C LYS A 137 -5.95 -2.09 8.38
N ILE A 138 -6.87 -2.82 7.80
CA ILE A 138 -6.63 -3.65 6.62
C ILE A 138 -7.25 -2.96 5.38
N ILE A 139 -6.59 -3.11 4.25
CA ILE A 139 -7.10 -2.72 2.94
C ILE A 139 -7.88 -3.91 2.37
N ASP A 140 -9.12 -3.70 1.98
CA ASP A 140 -9.89 -4.71 1.27
C ASP A 140 -9.45 -4.73 -0.21
N ALA A 141 -8.56 -5.66 -0.53
CA ALA A 141 -8.00 -5.78 -1.89
C ALA A 141 -9.06 -6.07 -2.96
N ARG A 142 -10.15 -6.78 -2.62
CA ARG A 142 -11.26 -7.07 -3.53
C ARG A 142 -12.07 -5.81 -3.82
N LYS A 143 -12.39 -5.04 -2.78
CA LYS A 143 -13.05 -3.73 -2.96
C LYS A 143 -12.16 -2.77 -3.74
N ALA A 144 -10.86 -2.73 -3.46
CA ALA A 144 -9.91 -1.89 -4.16
C ALA A 144 -9.83 -2.25 -5.65
N LYS A 145 -9.69 -3.54 -5.99
CA LYS A 145 -9.72 -4.03 -7.36
C LYS A 145 -10.99 -3.57 -8.09
N LYS A 146 -12.16 -3.84 -7.51
CA LYS A 146 -13.46 -3.45 -8.09
C LYS A 146 -13.60 -1.94 -8.25
N PHE A 147 -13.14 -1.18 -7.26
CA PHE A 147 -13.13 0.28 -7.32
C PHE A 147 -12.32 0.80 -8.51
N PHE A 148 -11.08 0.32 -8.68
CA PHE A 148 -10.23 0.77 -9.79
C PHE A 148 -10.72 0.24 -11.15
N GLN A 149 -11.21 -0.99 -11.23
CA GLN A 149 -11.82 -1.51 -12.46
C GLN A 149 -12.96 -0.61 -12.95
N ASN A 150 -13.85 -0.20 -12.06
CA ASN A 150 -14.99 0.66 -12.41
C ASN A 150 -14.57 2.06 -12.86
N ASN A 151 -13.54 2.63 -12.21
CA ASN A 151 -13.10 4.01 -12.48
C ASN A 151 -12.13 4.14 -13.65
N LEU A 152 -11.47 3.04 -14.06
CA LEU A 152 -10.42 3.07 -15.07
C LEU A 152 -10.74 2.26 -16.33
N LYS A 153 -11.94 1.68 -16.42
CA LYS A 153 -12.37 0.79 -17.53
C LYS A 153 -12.16 1.39 -18.92
N ASP A 154 -12.37 2.71 -19.05
CA ASP A 154 -12.33 3.40 -20.34
C ASP A 154 -10.92 3.74 -20.80
N ILE A 155 -9.92 3.59 -19.93
CA ILE A 155 -8.52 3.94 -20.20
C ILE A 155 -7.54 2.79 -19.97
N CYS A 156 -8.01 1.66 -19.43
CA CYS A 156 -7.20 0.51 -19.10
C CYS A 156 -7.29 -0.56 -20.19
N THR A 157 -6.13 -0.90 -20.76
CA THR A 157 -5.95 -2.02 -21.67
C THR A 157 -5.27 -3.16 -20.93
N ILE A 158 -5.98 -4.27 -20.74
CA ILE A 158 -5.49 -5.49 -20.08
C ILE A 158 -4.96 -6.48 -21.14
N GLY A 159 -4.24 -7.53 -20.70
CA GLY A 159 -3.67 -8.55 -21.58
C GLY A 159 -2.60 -8.00 -22.52
N THR A 160 -2.00 -6.83 -22.21
CA THR A 160 -1.06 -6.16 -23.10
C THR A 160 0.25 -5.87 -22.37
N GLU A 161 1.29 -6.60 -22.75
CA GLU A 161 2.65 -6.37 -22.28
C GLU A 161 3.31 -5.25 -23.10
N ILE A 162 3.82 -4.25 -22.41
CA ILE A 162 4.58 -3.14 -23.02
C ILE A 162 6.07 -3.44 -22.90
N ILE A 163 6.72 -3.58 -24.04
CA ILE A 163 8.17 -3.82 -24.14
C ILE A 163 8.95 -2.52 -24.36
N GLN A 164 10.26 -2.58 -24.23
CA GLN A 164 11.16 -1.41 -24.38
C GLN A 164 10.92 -0.62 -25.68
N LYS A 165 10.69 -1.31 -26.80
CA LYS A 165 10.41 -0.69 -28.09
C LYS A 165 9.12 0.16 -28.10
N ASP A 166 8.09 -0.31 -27.37
CA ASP A 166 6.83 0.42 -27.26
C ASP A 166 7.02 1.70 -26.42
N ILE A 167 7.81 1.62 -25.36
CA ILE A 167 8.19 2.78 -24.53
C ILE A 167 8.88 3.84 -25.38
N GLU A 168 9.86 3.43 -26.21
CA GLU A 168 10.57 4.32 -27.11
C GLU A 168 9.64 4.99 -28.13
N ASN A 169 8.68 4.25 -28.66
CA ASN A 169 7.69 4.79 -29.58
C ASN A 169 6.78 5.81 -28.88
N PHE A 170 6.24 5.49 -27.70
CA PHE A 170 5.44 6.46 -26.92
C PHE A 170 6.19 7.75 -26.63
N ILE A 171 7.49 7.66 -26.28
CA ILE A 171 8.33 8.83 -26.02
C ILE A 171 8.53 9.66 -27.30
N LYS A 172 8.80 9.02 -28.46
CA LYS A 172 8.91 9.70 -29.77
C LYS A 172 7.62 10.40 -30.15
N ASP A 173 6.46 9.83 -29.83
CA ASP A 173 5.14 10.41 -30.07
C ASP A 173 4.78 11.52 -29.06
N GLY A 174 5.72 11.89 -28.18
CA GLY A 174 5.55 12.99 -27.21
C GLY A 174 4.77 12.64 -25.95
N HIS A 175 4.57 11.35 -25.68
CA HIS A 175 3.96 10.89 -24.44
C HIS A 175 4.94 10.94 -23.26
N THR A 176 4.42 11.15 -22.04
CA THR A 176 5.16 10.86 -20.82
C THR A 176 4.85 9.44 -20.40
N VAL A 177 5.87 8.59 -20.27
CA VAL A 177 5.72 7.19 -19.85
C VAL A 177 6.11 7.05 -18.38
N ILE A 178 5.28 6.36 -17.61
CA ILE A 178 5.51 6.06 -16.19
C ILE A 178 5.42 4.55 -16.01
N ASP A 179 6.54 3.94 -15.68
CA ASP A 179 6.60 2.51 -15.35
C ASP A 179 6.29 2.28 -13.87
N CYS A 180 5.22 1.53 -13.62
CA CYS A 180 4.75 1.11 -12.30
C CYS A 180 4.86 -0.41 -12.11
N THR A 181 5.67 -1.07 -12.90
CA THR A 181 5.90 -2.52 -12.83
C THR A 181 7.03 -2.85 -11.86
N TRP A 182 7.22 -4.13 -11.59
CA TRP A 182 8.35 -4.66 -10.83
C TRP A 182 9.54 -5.02 -11.72
N ASN A 183 9.57 -4.58 -12.96
CA ASN A 183 10.65 -4.88 -13.88
C ASN A 183 11.95 -4.22 -13.39
N LYS A 184 12.99 -5.05 -13.37
CA LYS A 184 14.37 -4.65 -13.11
C LYS A 184 15.01 -4.11 -14.38
#